data_abbd60576d3098851ecf590e7d2e39b6
#
_entry.id   abbd60576d3098851ecf590e7d2e39b6
#
_cell.length_a   1.000
_cell.length_b   1.000
_cell.length_c   1.000
_cell.angle_alpha   90.00
_cell.angle_beta   90.00
_cell.angle_gamma   90.00
#
_symmetry.space_group_name_H-M   'P 1'
#
loop_
_entity.id
_entity.type
_entity.pdbx_description
1 polymer ?
#
loop_
_entity_poly.entity_id
_entity_poly.type
_entity_poly.pdbx_seq_one_letter_code
_entity_poly.pdbx_strand_id
1 'polypeptide(L)'
;MQLKEVSARILDQIIQVTKQLEDQAFRQPLKVLSDNTIGKHIRHIIEFYDLMILGINSGEVNYDQRSHDRVIEENRLLAIEKMNSLKIEIEKISADSTLTLKANYNSNKDEPFNIVTSYYRELQYNIEHAIHHMAIIKIAIKSEFSSVQIPEGFGIAYSTIKYEKDKTCAQ
;
A
#
# COMPACT_ATOMS: atom_id res chain seq x y z
N MET A 1 15.93 -2.36 10.22
CA MET A 1 16.17 -3.22 9.03
C MET A 1 15.55 -2.53 7.82
N GLN A 2 16.25 -2.56 6.68
CA GLN A 2 15.93 -1.79 5.48
C GLN A 2 14.45 -1.89 5.01
N LEU A 3 13.82 -3.07 5.06
CA LEU A 3 12.42 -3.24 4.64
C LEU A 3 11.42 -2.44 5.49
N LYS A 4 11.60 -2.41 6.80
CA LYS A 4 10.74 -1.62 7.70
C LYS A 4 10.87 -0.12 7.43
N GLU A 5 12.10 0.37 7.26
CA GLU A 5 12.37 1.77 6.95
C GLU A 5 11.76 2.19 5.61
N VAL A 6 11.87 1.30 4.60
CA VAL A 6 11.25 1.53 3.29
C VAL A 6 9.73 1.55 3.40
N SER A 7 9.13 0.59 4.11
CA SER A 7 7.69 0.52 4.35
C SER A 7 7.18 1.79 5.07
N ALA A 8 7.86 2.21 6.13
CA ALA A 8 7.50 3.44 6.85
C ALA A 8 7.56 4.67 5.94
N ARG A 9 8.60 4.80 5.10
CA ARG A 9 8.75 5.90 4.15
C ARG A 9 7.65 5.92 3.10
N ILE A 10 7.22 4.76 2.58
CA ILE A 10 6.12 4.65 1.64
C ILE A 10 4.81 5.10 2.28
N LEU A 11 4.51 4.63 3.49
CA LEU A 11 3.32 5.05 4.24
C LEU A 11 3.37 6.56 4.54
N ASP A 12 4.53 7.12 4.89
CA ASP A 12 4.71 8.56 5.10
C ASP A 12 4.44 9.38 3.83
N GLN A 13 4.90 8.91 2.66
CA GLN A 13 4.61 9.58 1.39
C GLN A 13 3.11 9.57 1.07
N ILE A 14 2.42 8.44 1.32
CA ILE A 14 0.97 8.35 1.12
C ILE A 14 0.25 9.30 2.09
N ILE A 15 0.64 9.31 3.36
CA ILE A 15 0.09 10.23 4.38
C ILE A 15 0.30 11.70 3.96
N GLN A 16 1.49 12.05 3.48
CA GLN A 16 1.81 13.42 3.04
C GLN A 16 0.90 13.87 1.91
N VAL A 17 0.65 13.01 0.93
CA VAL A 17 -0.26 13.31 -0.19
C VAL A 17 -1.71 13.37 0.31
N THR A 18 -2.13 12.41 1.14
CA THR A 18 -3.49 12.33 1.68
C THR A 18 -3.85 13.56 2.52
N LYS A 19 -2.91 14.11 3.29
CA LYS A 19 -3.12 15.32 4.10
C LYS A 19 -3.44 16.56 3.27
N GLN A 20 -3.01 16.63 2.03
CA GLN A 20 -3.22 17.77 1.14
C GLN A 20 -4.56 17.72 0.40
N LEU A 21 -5.21 16.54 0.36
CA LEU A 21 -6.52 16.37 -0.24
C LEU A 21 -7.61 16.90 0.70
N GLU A 22 -8.66 17.49 0.14
CA GLU A 22 -9.91 17.72 0.85
C GLU A 22 -10.70 16.42 0.98
N ASP A 23 -11.63 16.33 1.95
CA ASP A 23 -12.42 15.13 2.17
C ASP A 23 -13.24 14.74 0.94
N GLN A 24 -13.76 15.73 0.20
CA GLN A 24 -14.46 15.48 -1.06
C GLN A 24 -13.52 14.88 -2.12
N ALA A 25 -12.34 15.42 -2.30
CA ALA A 25 -11.34 14.93 -3.26
C ALA A 25 -10.89 13.50 -2.96
N PHE A 26 -10.82 13.13 -1.67
CA PHE A 26 -10.46 11.79 -1.23
C PHE A 26 -11.49 10.71 -1.61
N ARG A 27 -12.79 11.03 -1.51
CA ARG A 27 -13.89 10.07 -1.66
C ARG A 27 -14.68 10.19 -2.97
N GLN A 28 -14.41 11.19 -3.82
CA GLN A 28 -15.15 11.32 -5.07
C GLN A 28 -14.66 10.32 -6.14
N PRO A 29 -15.58 9.71 -6.91
CA PRO A 29 -15.23 8.90 -8.06
C PRO A 29 -14.53 9.72 -9.14
N LEU A 30 -13.45 9.20 -9.71
CA LEU A 30 -12.68 9.85 -10.76
C LEU A 30 -12.70 9.01 -12.05
N LYS A 31 -12.96 9.65 -13.18
CA LYS A 31 -12.97 8.96 -14.49
C LYS A 31 -11.63 8.31 -14.83
N VAL A 32 -10.53 9.00 -14.50
CA VAL A 32 -9.17 8.48 -14.70
C VAL A 32 -8.87 7.23 -13.86
N LEU A 33 -9.66 6.97 -12.81
CA LEU A 33 -9.60 5.78 -11.98
C LEU A 33 -10.73 4.77 -12.27
N SER A 34 -11.37 4.85 -13.44
CA SER A 34 -12.52 4.02 -13.80
C SER A 34 -13.65 4.08 -12.75
N ASP A 35 -14.02 5.28 -12.37
CA ASP A 35 -15.02 5.60 -11.35
C ASP A 35 -14.70 5.11 -9.93
N ASN A 36 -13.43 4.74 -9.66
CA ASN A 36 -12.95 4.50 -8.30
C ASN A 36 -12.46 5.80 -7.65
N THR A 37 -12.21 5.75 -6.34
CA THR A 37 -11.77 6.89 -5.54
C THR A 37 -10.31 6.76 -5.12
N ILE A 38 -9.64 7.86 -4.77
CA ILE A 38 -8.31 7.80 -4.14
C ILE A 38 -8.39 7.05 -2.82
N GLY A 39 -9.45 7.29 -2.02
CA GLY A 39 -9.69 6.59 -0.76
C GLY A 39 -9.78 5.08 -0.93
N LYS A 40 -10.39 4.57 -2.01
CA LYS A 40 -10.45 3.14 -2.31
C LYS A 40 -9.06 2.52 -2.51
N HIS A 41 -8.17 3.20 -3.22
CA HIS A 41 -6.79 2.73 -3.40
C HIS A 41 -6.00 2.77 -2.09
N ILE A 42 -6.17 3.80 -1.28
CA ILE A 42 -5.51 3.91 0.03
C ILE A 42 -6.04 2.85 1.01
N ARG A 43 -7.37 2.66 1.10
CA ARG A 43 -7.96 1.57 1.89
C ARG A 43 -7.37 0.22 1.47
N HIS A 44 -7.25 -0.04 0.17
CA HIS A 44 -6.70 -1.29 -0.35
C HIS A 44 -5.26 -1.53 0.14
N ILE A 45 -4.40 -0.51 0.11
CA ILE A 45 -3.05 -0.59 0.68
C ILE A 45 -3.13 -0.92 2.18
N ILE A 46 -3.94 -0.21 2.94
CA ILE A 46 -4.09 -0.41 4.39
C ILE A 46 -4.50 -1.84 4.70
N GLU A 47 -5.53 -2.36 4.03
CA GLU A 47 -6.05 -3.72 4.25
C GLU A 47 -5.02 -4.81 3.94
N PHE A 48 -4.15 -4.61 2.96
CA PHE A 48 -3.06 -5.53 2.67
C PHE A 48 -2.04 -5.59 3.82
N TYR A 49 -1.62 -4.45 4.33
CA TYR A 49 -0.72 -4.39 5.48
C TYR A 49 -1.38 -4.95 6.76
N ASP A 50 -2.65 -4.65 7.01
CA ASP A 50 -3.39 -5.19 8.16
C ASP A 50 -3.42 -6.73 8.13
N LEU A 51 -3.76 -7.34 6.99
CA LEU A 51 -3.81 -8.79 6.84
C LEU A 51 -2.43 -9.45 6.99
N MET A 52 -1.38 -8.81 6.49
CA MET A 52 -0.01 -9.29 6.72
C MET A 52 0.35 -9.29 8.21
N ILE A 53 0.04 -8.20 8.93
CA ILE A 53 0.34 -8.10 10.37
C ILE A 53 -0.48 -9.11 11.17
N LEU A 54 -1.77 -9.26 10.88
CA LEU A 54 -2.64 -10.27 11.50
C LEU A 54 -2.11 -11.68 11.25
N GLY A 55 -1.59 -11.93 10.05
CA GLY A 55 -1.02 -13.22 9.66
C GLY A 55 0.19 -13.64 10.48
N ILE A 56 0.96 -12.71 11.04
CA ILE A 56 2.10 -13.05 11.90
C ILE A 56 1.66 -13.82 13.15
N ASN A 57 0.52 -13.45 13.73
CA ASN A 57 0.00 -14.08 14.93
C ASN A 57 -0.64 -15.45 14.65
N SER A 58 -1.26 -15.62 13.49
CA SER A 58 -1.94 -16.85 13.07
C SER A 58 -1.03 -17.84 12.35
N GLY A 59 0.13 -17.39 11.84
CA GLY A 59 0.99 -18.17 10.94
C GLY A 59 0.49 -18.22 9.49
N GLU A 60 -0.60 -17.50 9.16
CA GLU A 60 -1.27 -17.59 7.87
C GLU A 60 -1.70 -16.21 7.36
N VAL A 61 -1.40 -15.89 6.10
CA VAL A 61 -1.83 -14.68 5.41
C VAL A 61 -2.81 -15.03 4.30
N ASN A 62 -3.93 -14.32 4.23
CA ASN A 62 -4.92 -14.46 3.16
C ASN A 62 -5.42 -13.08 2.73
N TYR A 63 -4.90 -12.57 1.61
CA TYR A 63 -5.28 -11.26 1.07
C TYR A 63 -6.69 -11.24 0.44
N ASP A 64 -7.31 -12.40 0.20
CA ASP A 64 -8.67 -12.47 -0.32
C ASP A 64 -9.73 -12.15 0.77
N GLN A 65 -9.34 -12.21 2.05
CA GLN A 65 -10.21 -11.94 3.20
C GLN A 65 -10.30 -10.46 3.59
N ARG A 66 -10.01 -9.54 2.66
CA ARG A 66 -10.17 -8.10 2.92
C ARG A 66 -11.60 -7.74 3.26
N SER A 67 -11.77 -6.87 4.24
CA SER A 67 -13.08 -6.39 4.71
C SER A 67 -13.78 -5.43 3.72
N HIS A 68 -13.01 -4.80 2.82
CA HIS A 68 -13.49 -3.72 1.95
C HIS A 68 -14.15 -2.59 2.74
N ASP A 69 -13.48 -2.17 3.83
CA ASP A 69 -14.01 -1.23 4.81
C ASP A 69 -14.28 0.16 4.21
N ARG A 70 -15.56 0.47 4.00
CA ARG A 70 -15.99 1.74 3.45
C ARG A 70 -15.69 2.93 4.35
N VAL A 71 -15.62 2.74 5.66
CA VAL A 71 -15.32 3.83 6.58
C VAL A 71 -13.91 4.36 6.35
N ILE A 72 -12.93 3.47 6.13
CA ILE A 72 -11.56 3.86 5.75
C ILE A 72 -11.54 4.52 4.37
N GLU A 73 -12.31 3.98 3.41
CA GLU A 73 -12.40 4.50 2.04
C GLU A 73 -12.95 5.92 1.97
N GLU A 74 -13.88 6.28 2.87
CA GLU A 74 -14.61 7.54 2.85
C GLU A 74 -14.08 8.57 3.87
N ASN A 75 -13.25 8.14 4.83
CA ASN A 75 -12.73 8.98 5.90
C ASN A 75 -11.21 9.12 5.82
N ARG A 76 -10.78 10.24 5.25
CA ARG A 76 -9.38 10.59 5.06
C ARG A 76 -8.56 10.60 6.36
N LEU A 77 -9.14 11.13 7.43
CA LEU A 77 -8.44 11.22 8.73
C LEU A 77 -8.24 9.84 9.36
N LEU A 78 -9.26 8.98 9.27
CA LEU A 78 -9.16 7.59 9.72
C LEU A 78 -8.11 6.81 8.90
N ALA A 79 -8.07 7.01 7.58
CA ALA A 79 -7.04 6.38 6.75
C ALA A 79 -5.62 6.80 7.16
N ILE A 80 -5.40 8.08 7.48
CA ILE A 80 -4.13 8.58 8.00
C ILE A 80 -3.79 7.95 9.36
N GLU A 81 -4.75 7.87 10.26
CA GLU A 81 -4.58 7.23 11.57
C GLU A 81 -4.18 5.76 11.43
N LYS A 82 -4.89 5.01 10.59
CA LYS A 82 -4.59 3.60 10.28
C LYS A 82 -3.17 3.42 9.75
N MET A 83 -2.74 4.24 8.79
CA MET A 83 -1.37 4.17 8.25
C MET A 83 -0.30 4.47 9.32
N ASN A 84 -0.55 5.40 10.25
CA ASN A 84 0.35 5.63 11.37
C ASN A 84 0.41 4.44 12.33
N SER A 85 -0.72 3.79 12.61
CA SER A 85 -0.78 2.58 13.42
C SER A 85 0.00 1.43 12.77
N LEU A 86 -0.14 1.22 11.46
CA LEU A 86 0.61 0.22 10.71
C LEU A 86 2.13 0.41 10.85
N LYS A 87 2.62 1.64 10.77
CA LYS A 87 4.06 1.94 10.96
C LYS A 87 4.54 1.48 12.34
N ILE A 88 3.75 1.73 13.39
CA ILE A 88 4.07 1.32 14.75
C ILE A 88 4.09 -0.21 14.87
N GLU A 89 3.10 -0.91 14.30
CA GLU A 89 3.04 -2.37 14.35
C GLU A 89 4.20 -3.03 13.58
N ILE A 90 4.53 -2.54 12.39
CA ILE A 90 5.68 -3.01 11.60
C ILE A 90 6.99 -2.85 12.37
N GLU A 91 7.16 -1.74 13.09
CA GLU A 91 8.39 -1.48 13.86
C GLU A 91 8.56 -2.46 15.01
N LYS A 92 7.49 -2.92 15.66
CA LYS A 92 7.52 -3.88 16.77
C LYS A 92 8.01 -5.28 16.35
N ILE A 93 7.87 -5.66 15.08
CA ILE A 93 8.24 -7.00 14.60
C ILE A 93 9.76 -7.09 14.48
N SER A 94 10.40 -7.88 15.31
CA SER A 94 11.88 -7.90 15.45
C SER A 94 12.59 -8.84 14.48
N ALA A 95 11.92 -9.91 14.02
CA ALA A 95 12.54 -10.98 13.22
C ALA A 95 11.62 -11.46 12.10
N ASP A 96 12.21 -12.12 11.11
CA ASP A 96 11.45 -12.87 10.11
C ASP A 96 10.79 -14.10 10.72
N SER A 97 9.63 -14.48 10.22
CA SER A 97 8.90 -15.67 10.63
C SER A 97 8.32 -16.38 9.41
N THR A 98 8.33 -17.69 9.43
CA THR A 98 7.68 -18.51 8.39
C THR A 98 6.17 -18.35 8.47
N LEU A 99 5.55 -18.14 7.34
CA LEU A 99 4.10 -17.99 7.17
C LEU A 99 3.60 -18.88 6.04
N THR A 100 2.30 -19.11 6.02
CA THR A 100 1.59 -19.74 4.91
C THR A 100 0.72 -18.70 4.23
N LEU A 101 0.98 -18.41 2.95
CA LEU A 101 0.08 -17.60 2.13
C LEU A 101 -1.01 -18.50 1.57
N LYS A 102 -2.27 -18.18 1.85
CA LYS A 102 -3.43 -18.74 1.17
C LYS A 102 -3.84 -17.84 0.01
N ALA A 103 -3.96 -18.41 -1.17
CA ALA A 103 -4.37 -17.69 -2.37
C ALA A 103 -5.37 -18.52 -3.18
N ASN A 104 -6.40 -17.87 -3.70
CA ASN A 104 -7.38 -18.51 -4.58
C ASN A 104 -7.47 -17.75 -5.91
N TYR A 105 -7.17 -18.43 -7.01
CA TYR A 105 -7.31 -17.89 -8.36
C TYR A 105 -8.49 -18.49 -9.13
N ASN A 106 -9.33 -19.29 -8.45
CA ASN A 106 -10.55 -19.83 -9.02
C ASN A 106 -11.75 -18.96 -8.63
N SER A 107 -12.24 -18.16 -9.56
CA SER A 107 -13.40 -17.28 -9.33
C SER A 107 -14.73 -18.02 -9.11
N ASN A 108 -14.79 -19.32 -9.42
CA ASN A 108 -16.02 -20.11 -9.37
C ASN A 108 -16.07 -21.08 -8.20
N LYS A 109 -14.92 -21.35 -7.56
CA LYS A 109 -14.81 -22.28 -6.46
C LYS A 109 -13.88 -21.76 -5.38
N ASP A 110 -14.21 -22.03 -4.13
CA ASP A 110 -13.33 -21.76 -3.02
C ASP A 110 -12.35 -22.94 -2.84
N GLU A 111 -11.29 -22.91 -3.65
CA GLU A 111 -10.23 -23.92 -3.66
C GLU A 111 -8.86 -23.21 -3.47
N PRO A 112 -8.58 -22.67 -2.27
CA PRO A 112 -7.31 -22.02 -2.02
C PRO A 112 -6.16 -23.02 -2.02
N PHE A 113 -4.99 -22.57 -2.49
CA PHE A 113 -3.76 -23.32 -2.34
C PHE A 113 -2.78 -22.59 -1.42
N ASN A 114 -1.89 -23.35 -0.79
CA ASN A 114 -0.96 -22.85 0.20
C ASN A 114 0.44 -22.65 -0.43
N ILE A 115 1.04 -21.49 -0.15
CA ILE A 115 2.42 -21.18 -0.52
C ILE A 115 3.20 -20.91 0.75
N VAL A 116 4.34 -21.57 0.93
CA VAL A 116 5.26 -21.23 2.03
C VAL A 116 5.88 -19.89 1.74
N THR A 117 5.78 -18.98 2.72
CA THR A 117 6.30 -17.61 2.63
C THR A 117 6.93 -17.19 3.96
N SER A 118 7.32 -15.93 4.09
CA SER A 118 7.77 -15.35 5.34
C SER A 118 7.28 -13.92 5.51
N TYR A 119 7.34 -13.42 6.75
CA TYR A 119 6.97 -12.02 7.03
C TYR A 119 7.76 -11.03 6.16
N TYR A 120 9.08 -11.22 6.00
CA TYR A 120 9.88 -10.30 5.20
C TYR A 120 9.53 -10.35 3.72
N ARG A 121 9.19 -11.53 3.21
CA ARG A 121 8.72 -11.67 1.84
C ARG A 121 7.36 -10.99 1.65
N GLU A 122 6.44 -11.14 2.59
CA GLU A 122 5.13 -10.48 2.54
C GLU A 122 5.25 -8.96 2.74
N LEU A 123 6.15 -8.49 3.59
CA LEU A 123 6.43 -7.06 3.74
C LEU A 123 6.99 -6.46 2.44
N GLN A 124 7.90 -7.16 1.78
CA GLN A 124 8.43 -6.75 0.47
C GLN A 124 7.32 -6.70 -0.58
N TYR A 125 6.44 -7.69 -0.62
CA TYR A 125 5.28 -7.70 -1.51
C TYR A 125 4.35 -6.51 -1.26
N ASN A 126 4.04 -6.22 -0.01
CA ASN A 126 3.20 -5.07 0.37
C ASN A 126 3.84 -3.73 -0.03
N ILE A 127 5.16 -3.60 0.06
CA ILE A 127 5.91 -2.43 -0.42
C ILE A 127 5.69 -2.23 -1.93
N GLU A 128 5.94 -3.26 -2.75
CA GLU A 128 5.79 -3.18 -4.20
C GLU A 128 4.32 -2.96 -4.61
N HIS A 129 3.39 -3.59 -3.90
CA HIS A 129 1.96 -3.41 -4.11
C HIS A 129 1.51 -1.98 -3.77
N ALA A 130 2.01 -1.41 -2.69
CA ALA A 130 1.77 -0.01 -2.34
C ALA A 130 2.33 0.94 -3.40
N ILE A 131 3.55 0.71 -3.91
CA ILE A 131 4.16 1.49 -5.00
C ILE A 131 3.28 1.45 -6.26
N HIS A 132 2.72 0.29 -6.60
CA HIS A 132 1.79 0.14 -7.72
C HIS A 132 0.55 1.03 -7.55
N HIS A 133 -0.11 0.99 -6.39
CA HIS A 133 -1.26 1.83 -6.11
C HIS A 133 -0.89 3.32 -6.01
N MET A 134 0.28 3.66 -5.48
CA MET A 134 0.80 5.04 -5.50
C MET A 134 0.96 5.57 -6.92
N ALA A 135 1.40 4.75 -7.88
CA ALA A 135 1.49 5.16 -9.28
C ALA A 135 0.11 5.50 -9.87
N ILE A 136 -0.91 4.71 -9.54
CA ILE A 136 -2.31 4.97 -9.93
C ILE A 136 -2.82 6.27 -9.29
N ILE A 137 -2.61 6.45 -7.99
CA ILE A 137 -2.97 7.67 -7.26
C ILE A 137 -2.25 8.90 -7.85
N LYS A 138 -0.97 8.78 -8.21
CA LYS A 138 -0.18 9.84 -8.86
C LYS A 138 -0.82 10.32 -10.17
N ILE A 139 -1.31 9.39 -10.99
CA ILE A 139 -2.00 9.73 -12.24
C ILE A 139 -3.25 10.56 -11.93
N ALA A 140 -4.07 10.10 -10.98
CA ALA A 140 -5.30 10.82 -10.57
C ALA A 140 -5.00 12.22 -10.03
N ILE A 141 -3.99 12.34 -9.15
CA ILE A 141 -3.61 13.64 -8.57
C ILE A 141 -3.13 14.60 -9.66
N LYS A 142 -2.27 14.14 -10.58
CA LYS A 142 -1.78 14.99 -11.67
C LYS A 142 -2.87 15.44 -12.63
N SER A 143 -3.91 14.61 -12.82
CA SER A 143 -5.05 14.92 -13.68
C SER A 143 -6.03 15.91 -13.04
N GLU A 144 -6.37 15.69 -11.77
CA GLU A 144 -7.53 16.35 -11.15
C GLU A 144 -7.17 17.35 -10.03
N PHE A 145 -5.95 17.24 -9.44
CA PHE A 145 -5.59 17.98 -8.23
C PHE A 145 -4.21 18.62 -8.34
N SER A 146 -4.03 19.56 -9.27
CA SER A 146 -2.73 20.18 -9.60
C SER A 146 -2.06 20.93 -8.44
N SER A 147 -2.82 21.31 -7.40
CA SER A 147 -2.28 21.95 -6.18
C SER A 147 -1.59 20.98 -5.22
N VAL A 148 -1.85 19.67 -5.35
CA VAL A 148 -1.27 18.64 -4.46
C VAL A 148 0.18 18.38 -4.85
N GLN A 149 1.09 18.60 -3.91
CA GLN A 149 2.52 18.34 -4.08
C GLN A 149 2.82 16.86 -3.91
N ILE A 150 3.37 16.24 -4.95
CA ILE A 150 3.72 14.81 -4.94
C ILE A 150 5.19 14.68 -4.54
N PRO A 151 5.53 13.89 -3.50
CA PRO A 151 6.92 13.63 -3.11
C PRO A 151 7.74 13.03 -4.25
N GLU A 152 9.05 13.33 -4.26
CA GLU A 152 9.99 12.69 -5.20
C GLU A 152 9.96 11.17 -5.02
N GLY A 153 9.98 10.44 -6.13
CA GLY A 153 9.94 8.96 -6.13
C GLY A 153 8.58 8.36 -5.80
N PHE A 154 7.52 9.16 -5.55
CA PHE A 154 6.18 8.66 -5.28
C PHE A 154 5.67 7.77 -6.43
N GLY A 155 5.32 6.52 -6.13
CA GLY A 155 4.83 5.54 -7.11
C GLY A 155 5.87 5.15 -8.17
N ILE A 156 7.17 5.17 -7.82
CA ILE A 156 8.26 4.71 -8.68
C ILE A 156 9.01 3.59 -7.94
N ALA A 157 9.24 2.46 -8.60
CA ALA A 157 9.98 1.35 -8.03
C ALA A 157 11.44 1.75 -7.70
N TYR A 158 11.97 1.25 -6.59
CA TYR A 158 13.33 1.56 -6.15
C TYR A 158 14.41 1.20 -7.18
N SER A 159 14.21 0.12 -7.94
CA SER A 159 15.09 -0.27 -9.05
C SER A 159 15.14 0.79 -10.15
N THR A 160 14.00 1.41 -10.46
CA THR A 160 13.90 2.49 -11.45
C THR A 160 14.62 3.76 -10.94
N ILE A 161 14.37 4.13 -9.67
CA ILE A 161 15.04 5.29 -9.05
C ILE A 161 16.56 5.11 -9.07
N LYS A 162 17.05 3.91 -8.76
CA LYS A 162 18.49 3.60 -8.80
C LYS A 162 19.06 3.73 -10.22
N TYR A 163 18.38 3.14 -11.19
CA TYR A 163 18.79 3.20 -12.60
C TYR A 163 18.88 4.65 -13.14
N GLU A 164 17.93 5.51 -12.76
CA GLU A 164 17.93 6.92 -13.16
C GLU A 164 19.10 7.68 -12.53
N LYS A 165 19.42 7.42 -11.25
CA LYS A 165 20.57 8.02 -10.56
C LYS A 165 21.90 7.61 -11.19
N ASP A 166 22.07 6.33 -11.54
CA ASP A 166 23.29 5.84 -12.18
C ASP A 166 23.52 6.48 -13.55
N LYS A 167 22.45 6.79 -14.31
CA LYS A 167 22.55 7.52 -15.57
C LYS A 167 22.98 8.98 -15.40
N THR A 168 22.52 9.65 -14.36
CA THR A 168 22.89 11.06 -14.09
C THR A 168 24.30 11.19 -13.54
N CYS A 169 24.87 10.15 -12.92
CA CYS A 169 26.26 10.13 -12.47
C CYS A 169 27.27 9.73 -13.57
N ALA A 170 26.80 9.24 -14.72
CA ALA A 170 27.65 8.82 -15.86
C ALA A 170 27.79 9.90 -16.96
N GLN A 171 27.27 11.09 -16.74
CA GLN A 171 27.45 12.31 -17.56
C GLN A 171 28.34 13.33 -16.83
#